data_54dbd6af9afed73ef457fdf21b9a793b
#
_entry.id   54dbd6af9afed73ef457fdf21b9a793b
#
_cell.length_a   1.000
_cell.length_b   1.000
_cell.length_c   1.000
_cell.angle_alpha   90.00
_cell.angle_beta   90.00
_cell.angle_gamma   90.00
#
_symmetry.space_group_name_H-M   'P 1'
#
loop_
_entity.id
_entity.type
_entity.pdbx_description
1 polymer ?
#
loop_
_entity_poly.entity_id
_entity_poly.type
_entity_poly.pdbx_seq_one_letter_code
_entity_poly.pdbx_strand_id
1 'polypeptide(L)'
;HKVARTDAKNHKVDLERKKKYATLSGKGLESVLNGESDAYGWLMLDDILEGIQVVLNPDILRRKQIVFDNNVMMRKKEQCKLILNGTIWSLHDLYMDRLNFLQSNPEAQKIRYDILKIPALDPVTDESNFDYDYGVGFTTQYYRTVRAKFEENDDMAGWLAQCQEGTIERDGAVF
;
A
#
# COMPACT_ATOMS: atom_id res chain seq x y z
N HIS A 1 17.60 17.98 10.43
CA HIS A 1 17.24 18.84 9.28
C HIS A 1 16.24 19.90 9.72
N LYS A 2 16.42 21.13 9.24
CA LYS A 2 15.51 22.23 9.49
C LYS A 2 14.44 22.28 8.39
N VAL A 3 13.17 22.43 8.77
CA VAL A 3 12.08 22.65 7.80
C VAL A 3 12.18 24.10 7.30
N ALA A 4 12.32 24.28 6.00
CA ALA A 4 12.43 25.59 5.36
C ALA A 4 11.11 26.10 4.80
N ARG A 5 10.22 25.18 4.37
CA ARG A 5 8.88 25.49 3.87
C ARG A 5 7.95 24.34 4.13
N THR A 6 6.73 24.66 4.57
CA THR A 6 5.59 23.72 4.56
C THR A 6 4.47 24.34 3.73
N ASP A 7 3.93 23.59 2.82
CA ASP A 7 2.78 23.95 2.00
C ASP A 7 1.72 22.85 2.16
N ALA A 8 0.87 23.02 3.17
CA ALA A 8 -0.15 22.03 3.50
C ALA A 8 -1.18 21.85 2.38
N LYS A 9 -1.52 22.90 1.64
CA LYS A 9 -2.48 22.86 0.54
C LYS A 9 -1.99 22.00 -0.63
N ASN A 10 -0.69 22.03 -0.92
CA ASN A 10 -0.08 21.29 -2.01
C ASN A 10 0.73 20.09 -1.50
N HIS A 11 0.60 19.74 -0.22
CA HIS A 11 1.30 18.59 0.41
C HIS A 11 2.80 18.58 0.12
N LYS A 12 3.47 19.72 0.29
CA LYS A 12 4.90 19.88 -0.01
C LYS A 12 5.69 20.36 1.19
N VAL A 13 6.86 19.76 1.39
CA VAL A 13 7.82 20.16 2.45
C VAL A 13 9.20 20.31 1.84
N ASP A 14 9.86 21.44 2.14
CA ASP A 14 11.27 21.63 1.87
C ASP A 14 12.08 21.53 3.16
N LEU A 15 13.16 20.78 3.09
CA LEU A 15 14.16 20.69 4.14
C LEU A 15 15.37 21.58 3.81
N GLU A 16 15.95 22.20 4.83
CA GLU A 16 17.15 23.05 4.81
C GLU A 16 16.98 24.39 4.08
N ARG A 17 16.48 24.39 2.86
CA ARG A 17 16.23 25.60 2.05
C ARG A 17 15.04 25.42 1.14
N LYS A 18 14.39 26.51 0.75
CA LYS A 18 13.34 26.52 -0.27
C LYS A 18 13.92 26.08 -1.63
N LYS A 19 13.26 25.17 -2.29
CA LYS A 19 13.67 24.59 -3.58
C LYS A 19 12.58 24.78 -4.65
N LYS A 20 12.97 24.69 -5.91
CA LYS A 20 12.02 24.67 -7.05
C LYS A 20 11.10 23.43 -6.92
N TYR A 21 11.69 22.29 -6.67
CA TYR A 21 10.97 21.04 -6.37
C TYR A 21 11.11 20.71 -4.90
N ALA A 22 10.00 20.34 -4.26
CA ALA A 22 9.98 20.05 -2.83
C ALA A 22 10.86 18.83 -2.48
N THR A 23 11.35 18.81 -1.25
CA THR A 23 12.07 17.63 -0.73
C THR A 23 11.11 16.46 -0.55
N LEU A 24 9.89 16.72 -0.06
CA LEU A 24 8.80 15.77 0.07
C LEU A 24 7.57 16.33 -0.64
N SER A 25 6.84 15.49 -1.36
CA SER A 25 5.60 15.86 -2.04
C SER A 25 4.63 14.69 -1.98
N GLY A 26 3.40 14.93 -1.51
CA GLY A 26 2.31 13.95 -1.50
C GLY A 26 1.29 14.25 -2.61
N LYS A 27 0.76 13.20 -3.23
CA LYS A 27 -0.22 13.28 -4.32
C LYS A 27 -1.12 12.05 -4.33
N GLY A 28 -2.37 12.22 -4.73
CA GLY A 28 -3.21 11.06 -5.07
C GLY A 28 -2.74 10.37 -6.35
N LEU A 29 -2.99 9.09 -6.47
CA LEU A 29 -2.54 8.27 -7.61
C LEU A 29 -2.98 8.83 -8.97
N GLU A 30 -4.22 9.29 -9.07
CA GLU A 30 -4.81 9.83 -10.30
C GLU A 30 -4.53 11.33 -10.50
N SER A 31 -3.76 11.96 -9.62
CA SER A 31 -3.43 13.37 -9.77
C SER A 31 -2.46 13.61 -10.93
N VAL A 32 -2.58 14.78 -11.54
CA VAL A 32 -1.67 15.18 -12.64
C VAL A 32 -0.26 15.36 -12.08
N LEU A 33 0.69 14.57 -12.56
CA LEU A 33 2.11 14.62 -12.19
C LEU A 33 2.94 15.49 -13.15
N ASN A 34 2.30 16.15 -14.13
CA ASN A 34 2.98 17.02 -15.09
C ASN A 34 3.65 18.20 -14.36
N GLY A 35 4.92 18.42 -14.65
CA GLY A 35 5.71 19.48 -14.02
C GLY A 35 6.25 19.15 -12.61
N GLU A 36 5.99 17.98 -12.07
CA GLU A 36 6.63 17.51 -10.85
C GLU A 36 8.02 16.92 -11.15
N SER A 37 8.90 16.94 -10.14
CA SER A 37 10.21 16.31 -10.25
C SER A 37 10.12 14.80 -10.19
N ASP A 38 11.10 14.13 -10.79
CA ASP A 38 11.28 12.70 -10.61
C ASP A 38 11.66 12.33 -9.16
N ALA A 39 11.32 11.11 -8.76
CA ALA A 39 11.68 10.57 -7.46
C ALA A 39 13.09 9.97 -7.50
N TYR A 40 14.00 10.51 -6.71
CA TYR A 40 15.40 10.07 -6.64
C TYR A 40 15.71 9.23 -5.40
N GLY A 41 15.11 9.54 -4.27
CA GLY A 41 15.36 8.85 -3.00
C GLY A 41 14.35 7.73 -2.75
N TRP A 42 13.12 8.11 -2.47
CA TRP A 42 12.02 7.22 -2.12
C TRP A 42 10.78 7.59 -2.92
N LEU A 43 10.12 6.57 -3.43
CA LEU A 43 8.77 6.63 -3.95
C LEU A 43 7.90 5.75 -3.06
N MET A 44 7.01 6.36 -2.31
CA MET A 44 6.14 5.66 -1.37
C MET A 44 4.70 5.76 -1.86
N LEU A 45 4.06 4.62 -1.99
CA LEU A 45 2.64 4.53 -2.33
C LEU A 45 1.94 3.85 -1.17
N ASP A 46 0.93 4.53 -0.65
CA ASP A 46 0.18 4.11 0.51
C ASP A 46 -1.29 3.97 0.11
N ASP A 47 -1.84 2.80 0.36
CA ASP A 47 -3.25 2.43 0.18
C ASP A 47 -3.85 2.88 -1.17
N ILE A 48 -3.16 2.54 -2.27
CA ILE A 48 -3.54 2.94 -3.63
C ILE A 48 -4.80 2.25 -4.17
N LEU A 49 -5.26 1.19 -3.49
CA LEU A 49 -6.53 0.51 -3.74
C LEU A 49 -7.49 0.81 -2.59
N GLU A 50 -8.51 1.64 -2.85
CA GLU A 50 -9.44 2.20 -1.83
C GLU A 50 -10.43 1.17 -1.27
N GLY A 51 -10.13 -0.13 -1.38
CA GLY A 51 -10.91 -1.22 -0.83
C GLY A 51 -11.44 -2.19 -1.87
N ILE A 52 -12.20 -3.17 -1.41
CA ILE A 52 -12.68 -4.30 -2.20
C ILE A 52 -13.49 -3.88 -3.44
N GLN A 53 -14.23 -2.78 -3.39
CA GLN A 53 -15.07 -2.32 -4.50
C GLN A 53 -14.25 -1.95 -5.76
N VAL A 54 -13.02 -1.44 -5.57
CA VAL A 54 -12.10 -1.15 -6.68
C VAL A 54 -11.67 -2.44 -7.36
N VAL A 55 -11.39 -3.46 -6.57
CA VAL A 55 -10.84 -4.74 -7.05
C VAL A 55 -11.93 -5.59 -7.71
N LEU A 56 -13.18 -5.46 -7.28
CA LEU A 56 -14.32 -6.12 -7.92
C LEU A 56 -14.72 -5.50 -9.27
N ASN A 57 -14.12 -4.36 -9.64
CA ASN A 57 -14.36 -3.71 -10.93
C ASN A 57 -13.10 -3.79 -11.81
N PRO A 58 -13.05 -4.71 -12.79
CA PRO A 58 -11.87 -4.92 -13.63
C PRO A 58 -11.43 -3.67 -14.40
N ASP A 59 -12.37 -2.83 -14.83
CA ASP A 59 -12.06 -1.61 -15.59
C ASP A 59 -11.38 -0.55 -14.70
N ILE A 60 -11.85 -0.41 -13.46
CA ILE A 60 -11.23 0.50 -12.48
C ILE A 60 -9.83 -0.01 -12.14
N LEU A 61 -9.69 -1.30 -11.85
CA LEU A 61 -8.42 -1.91 -11.51
C LEU A 61 -7.40 -1.75 -12.64
N ARG A 62 -7.81 -2.06 -13.88
CA ARG A 62 -6.96 -1.88 -15.07
C ARG A 62 -6.54 -0.42 -15.25
N ARG A 63 -7.45 0.53 -15.06
CA ARG A 63 -7.11 1.96 -15.13
C ARG A 63 -6.07 2.34 -14.07
N LYS A 64 -6.21 1.87 -12.83
CA LYS A 64 -5.23 2.12 -11.77
C LYS A 64 -3.86 1.50 -12.09
N GLN A 65 -3.81 0.29 -12.65
CA GLN A 65 -2.58 -0.34 -13.13
C GLN A 65 -1.90 0.51 -14.20
N ILE A 66 -2.65 0.97 -15.22
CA ILE A 66 -2.11 1.84 -16.27
C ILE A 66 -1.56 3.15 -15.70
N VAL A 67 -2.27 3.79 -14.77
CA VAL A 67 -1.81 5.02 -14.11
C VAL A 67 -0.56 4.75 -13.27
N PHE A 68 -0.53 3.66 -12.53
CA PHE A 68 0.65 3.25 -11.76
C PHE A 68 1.88 3.09 -12.66
N ASP A 69 1.80 2.30 -13.72
CA ASP A 69 2.94 2.02 -14.59
C ASP A 69 3.38 3.25 -15.39
N ASN A 70 2.44 3.94 -16.03
CA ASN A 70 2.78 5.02 -16.97
C ASN A 70 3.04 6.37 -16.30
N ASN A 71 2.39 6.66 -15.17
CA ASN A 71 2.53 7.96 -14.53
C ASN A 71 3.45 7.91 -13.31
N VAL A 72 3.32 6.88 -12.48
CA VAL A 72 4.06 6.80 -11.21
C VAL A 72 5.42 6.16 -11.40
N MET A 73 5.47 4.96 -12.00
CA MET A 73 6.73 4.24 -12.18
C MET A 73 7.69 4.95 -13.13
N MET A 74 7.18 5.66 -14.12
CA MET A 74 8.02 6.48 -15.02
C MET A 74 8.69 7.68 -14.31
N ARG A 75 8.23 8.05 -13.10
CA ARG A 75 8.88 9.08 -12.27
C ARG A 75 9.97 8.52 -11.34
N LYS A 76 10.00 7.22 -11.18
CA LYS A 76 11.01 6.55 -10.38
C LYS A 76 12.35 6.50 -11.14
N LYS A 77 13.39 7.10 -10.58
CA LYS A 77 14.74 6.93 -11.10
C LYS A 77 15.32 5.58 -10.69
N GLU A 78 16.34 5.12 -11.40
CA GLU A 78 16.93 3.79 -11.24
C GLU A 78 17.29 3.48 -9.78
N GLN A 79 17.99 4.39 -9.10
CA GLN A 79 18.42 4.24 -7.70
C GLN A 79 17.32 4.54 -6.67
N CYS A 80 16.15 5.02 -7.11
CA CYS A 80 15.05 5.33 -6.20
C CYS A 80 14.47 4.05 -5.62
N LYS A 81 14.29 4.01 -4.31
CA LYS A 81 13.64 2.90 -3.61
C LYS A 81 12.13 3.04 -3.71
N LEU A 82 11.43 1.94 -3.93
CA LEU A 82 9.99 1.86 -3.98
C LEU A 82 9.48 1.18 -2.70
N ILE A 83 8.51 1.81 -2.06
CA ILE A 83 7.72 1.22 -0.97
C ILE A 83 6.28 1.17 -1.44
N LEU A 84 5.70 -0.02 -1.43
CA LEU A 84 4.28 -0.26 -1.64
C LEU A 84 3.69 -0.73 -0.31
N ASN A 85 2.80 0.06 0.26
CA ASN A 85 2.04 -0.27 1.45
C ASN A 85 0.56 -0.33 1.12
N GLY A 86 -0.15 -1.31 1.64
CA GLY A 86 -1.58 -1.44 1.43
C GLY A 86 -2.09 -2.86 1.65
N THR A 87 -3.40 -3.02 1.58
CA THR A 87 -4.10 -4.28 1.73
C THR A 87 -4.15 -5.04 0.41
N ILE A 88 -3.87 -6.33 0.44
CA ILE A 88 -4.07 -7.24 -0.70
C ILE A 88 -5.53 -7.70 -0.67
N TRP A 89 -6.32 -7.17 -1.61
CA TRP A 89 -7.75 -7.47 -1.68
C TRP A 89 -8.08 -8.66 -2.58
N SER A 90 -7.19 -9.03 -3.51
CA SER A 90 -7.36 -10.16 -4.40
C SER A 90 -6.03 -10.62 -5.00
N LEU A 91 -6.02 -11.85 -5.53
CA LEU A 91 -4.86 -12.40 -6.26
C LEU A 91 -4.56 -11.68 -7.58
N HIS A 92 -5.49 -10.83 -8.05
CA HIS A 92 -5.38 -10.09 -9.31
C HIS A 92 -5.26 -8.58 -9.10
N ASP A 93 -5.07 -8.13 -7.86
CA ASP A 93 -4.88 -6.72 -7.60
C ASP A 93 -3.47 -6.22 -7.98
N LEU A 94 -3.29 -4.91 -7.95
CA LEU A 94 -2.06 -4.25 -8.36
C LEU A 94 -0.83 -4.72 -7.55
N TYR A 95 -0.99 -4.99 -6.25
CA TYR A 95 0.11 -5.44 -5.40
C TYR A 95 0.55 -6.84 -5.78
N MET A 96 -0.41 -7.75 -6.01
CA MET A 96 -0.14 -9.12 -6.43
C MET A 96 0.39 -9.17 -7.86
N ASP A 97 -0.14 -8.37 -8.78
CA ASP A 97 0.39 -8.25 -10.14
C ASP A 97 1.87 -7.84 -10.12
N ARG A 98 2.20 -6.83 -9.30
CA ARG A 98 3.59 -6.39 -9.14
C ARG A 98 4.49 -7.46 -8.54
N LEU A 99 4.02 -8.17 -7.53
CA LEU A 99 4.77 -9.27 -6.91
C LEU A 99 5.00 -10.41 -7.91
N ASN A 100 3.98 -10.81 -8.64
CA ASN A 100 4.08 -11.83 -9.68
C ASN A 100 5.09 -11.43 -10.77
N PHE A 101 5.08 -10.17 -11.21
CA PHE A 101 6.07 -9.65 -12.14
C PHE A 101 7.50 -9.78 -11.60
N LEU A 102 7.74 -9.41 -10.34
CA LEU A 102 9.06 -9.51 -9.71
C LEU A 102 9.54 -10.97 -9.60
N GLN A 103 8.62 -11.91 -9.40
CA GLN A 103 8.95 -13.33 -9.23
C GLN A 103 9.11 -14.09 -10.55
N SER A 104 8.34 -13.73 -11.56
CA SER A 104 8.26 -14.51 -12.81
C SER A 104 9.09 -13.93 -13.96
N ASN A 105 9.31 -12.62 -13.99
CA ASN A 105 10.00 -11.98 -15.11
C ASN A 105 11.54 -12.05 -14.93
N PRO A 106 12.30 -12.63 -15.89
CA PRO A 106 13.75 -12.78 -15.78
C PRO A 106 14.52 -11.45 -15.56
N GLU A 107 14.05 -10.37 -16.16
CA GLU A 107 14.68 -9.06 -15.99
C GLU A 107 14.37 -8.45 -14.61
N ALA A 108 13.21 -8.76 -14.05
CA ALA A 108 12.81 -8.30 -12.73
C ALA A 108 13.43 -9.12 -11.59
N GLN A 109 13.85 -10.36 -11.82
CA GLN A 109 14.47 -11.22 -10.80
C GLN A 109 15.81 -10.66 -10.25
N LYS A 110 16.42 -9.71 -10.96
CA LYS A 110 17.61 -8.99 -10.49
C LYS A 110 17.28 -7.89 -9.47
N ILE A 111 16.00 -7.53 -9.34
CA ILE A 111 15.54 -6.49 -8.41
C ILE A 111 15.44 -7.11 -7.01
N ARG A 112 16.21 -6.58 -6.07
CA ARG A 112 16.07 -6.96 -4.67
C ARG A 112 14.79 -6.35 -4.09
N TYR A 113 13.98 -7.18 -3.44
CA TYR A 113 12.80 -6.76 -2.70
C TYR A 113 12.64 -7.57 -1.42
N ASP A 114 11.94 -7.00 -0.47
CA ASP A 114 11.56 -7.63 0.78
C ASP A 114 10.04 -7.47 0.96
N ILE A 115 9.38 -8.46 1.53
CA ILE A 115 7.95 -8.44 1.85
C ILE A 115 7.83 -8.47 3.36
N LEU A 116 7.14 -7.47 3.92
CA LEU A 116 6.80 -7.43 5.34
C LEU A 116 5.29 -7.64 5.48
N LYS A 117 4.91 -8.67 6.22
CA LYS A 117 3.53 -8.96 6.61
C LYS A 117 3.44 -9.01 8.12
N ILE A 118 2.53 -8.24 8.70
CA ILE A 118 2.29 -8.19 10.15
C ILE A 118 0.80 -8.39 10.39
N PRO A 119 0.35 -9.63 10.64
CA PRO A 119 -1.05 -9.89 10.94
C PRO A 119 -1.45 -9.21 12.25
N ALA A 120 -2.72 -8.83 12.38
CA ALA A 120 -3.23 -8.20 13.59
C ALA A 120 -3.12 -9.12 14.82
N LEU A 121 -3.46 -10.38 14.63
CA LEU A 121 -3.26 -11.44 15.62
C LEU A 121 -2.22 -12.44 15.12
N ASP A 122 -1.26 -12.78 15.95
CA ASP A 122 -0.31 -13.83 15.66
C ASP A 122 -1.05 -15.15 15.41
N PRO A 123 -0.77 -15.86 14.30
CA PRO A 123 -1.53 -17.05 13.93
C PRO A 123 -1.30 -18.27 14.86
N VAL A 124 -0.27 -18.22 15.70
CA VAL A 124 0.08 -19.31 16.62
C VAL A 124 -0.44 -19.02 18.04
N THR A 125 -0.20 -17.81 18.53
CA THR A 125 -0.55 -17.43 19.91
C THR A 125 -1.92 -16.79 20.04
N ASP A 126 -2.52 -16.33 18.95
CA ASP A 126 -3.75 -15.51 18.91
C ASP A 126 -3.63 -14.23 19.76
N GLU A 127 -2.41 -13.71 19.90
CA GLU A 127 -2.11 -12.45 20.58
C GLU A 127 -1.86 -11.33 19.58
N SER A 128 -2.15 -10.09 19.98
CA SER A 128 -1.96 -8.92 19.12
C SER A 128 -0.48 -8.64 18.87
N ASN A 129 -0.13 -8.45 17.60
CA ASN A 129 1.17 -7.93 17.20
C ASN A 129 1.31 -6.42 17.40
N PHE A 130 0.24 -5.74 17.81
CA PHE A 130 0.18 -4.28 17.97
C PHE A 130 -0.17 -3.84 19.39
N ASP A 131 -0.05 -4.73 20.38
CA ASP A 131 -0.22 -4.42 21.80
C ASP A 131 1.11 -3.95 22.38
N TYR A 132 1.25 -2.65 22.60
CA TYR A 132 2.49 -2.04 23.04
C TYR A 132 2.41 -1.60 24.50
N ASP A 133 3.46 -1.84 25.27
CA ASP A 133 3.55 -1.54 26.70
C ASP A 133 3.30 -0.07 27.10
N TYR A 134 3.44 0.85 26.15
CA TYR A 134 3.22 2.28 26.39
C TYR A 134 1.77 2.74 26.14
N GLY A 135 0.83 1.80 26.04
CA GLY A 135 -0.61 2.09 25.96
C GLY A 135 -1.07 2.69 24.64
N VAL A 136 -0.25 2.58 23.60
CA VAL A 136 -0.60 2.93 22.20
C VAL A 136 -0.64 1.66 21.40
N GLY A 137 -1.67 1.50 20.59
CA GLY A 137 -1.84 0.30 19.78
C GLY A 137 -3.16 -0.39 20.08
N PHE A 138 -3.27 -1.63 19.68
CA PHE A 138 -4.50 -2.39 19.74
C PHE A 138 -4.29 -3.68 20.53
N THR A 139 -5.03 -3.84 21.61
CA THR A 139 -4.94 -5.03 22.47
C THR A 139 -5.46 -6.29 21.76
N THR A 140 -5.05 -7.45 22.25
CA THR A 140 -5.59 -8.74 21.82
C THR A 140 -7.11 -8.78 21.91
N GLN A 141 -7.68 -8.27 23.01
CA GLN A 141 -9.13 -8.20 23.18
C GLN A 141 -9.82 -7.32 22.15
N TYR A 142 -9.21 -6.20 21.78
CA TYR A 142 -9.72 -5.35 20.70
C TYR A 142 -9.85 -6.12 19.38
N TYR A 143 -8.78 -6.76 18.92
CA TYR A 143 -8.82 -7.50 17.66
C TYR A 143 -9.74 -8.73 17.70
N ARG A 144 -9.86 -9.42 18.82
CA ARG A 144 -10.87 -10.49 18.99
C ARG A 144 -12.29 -9.97 18.85
N THR A 145 -12.57 -8.77 19.38
CA THR A 145 -13.87 -8.11 19.23
C THR A 145 -14.12 -7.71 17.76
N VAL A 146 -13.11 -7.19 17.08
CA VAL A 146 -13.20 -6.86 15.63
C VAL A 146 -13.46 -8.13 14.82
N ARG A 147 -12.71 -9.21 15.06
CA ARG A 147 -12.91 -10.51 14.40
C ARG A 147 -14.34 -11.02 14.58
N ALA A 148 -14.86 -11.02 15.82
CA ALA A 148 -16.22 -11.46 16.11
C ALA A 148 -17.28 -10.64 15.33
N LYS A 149 -17.02 -9.36 15.04
CA LYS A 149 -17.89 -8.55 14.21
C LYS A 149 -17.87 -8.96 12.73
N PHE A 150 -16.71 -9.33 12.19
CA PHE A 150 -16.62 -9.91 10.85
C PHE A 150 -17.30 -11.28 10.77
N GLU A 151 -17.17 -12.12 11.81
CA GLU A 151 -17.88 -13.40 11.94
C GLU A 151 -19.40 -13.21 11.94
N GLU A 152 -19.91 -12.26 12.73
CA GLU A 152 -21.34 -11.90 12.78
C GLU A 152 -21.89 -11.47 11.41
N ASN A 153 -21.07 -10.78 10.62
CA ASN A 153 -21.44 -10.31 9.29
C ASN A 153 -21.16 -11.35 8.17
N ASP A 154 -20.71 -12.54 8.50
CA ASP A 154 -20.29 -13.58 7.54
C ASP A 154 -19.23 -13.09 6.53
N ASP A 155 -18.31 -12.19 6.98
CA ASP A 155 -17.26 -11.60 6.15
C ASP A 155 -15.84 -11.91 6.67
N MET A 156 -15.58 -13.19 6.92
CA MET A 156 -14.22 -13.62 7.34
C MET A 156 -13.16 -13.36 6.27
N ALA A 157 -13.57 -13.27 5.00
CA ALA A 157 -12.68 -12.87 3.92
C ALA A 157 -12.17 -11.44 4.11
N GLY A 158 -13.06 -10.52 4.51
CA GLY A 158 -12.69 -9.15 4.86
C GLY A 158 -11.75 -9.07 6.06
N TRP A 159 -11.98 -9.87 7.10
CA TRP A 159 -11.08 -10.00 8.24
C TRP A 159 -9.68 -10.46 7.80
N LEU A 160 -9.62 -11.53 7.01
CA LEU A 160 -8.34 -12.08 6.54
C LEU A 160 -7.55 -11.06 5.71
N ALA A 161 -8.21 -10.32 4.81
CA ALA A 161 -7.54 -9.32 3.99
C ALA A 161 -7.05 -8.11 4.79
N GLN A 162 -7.93 -7.55 5.63
CA GLN A 162 -7.65 -6.27 6.31
C GLN A 162 -6.80 -6.43 7.56
N CYS A 163 -6.91 -7.58 8.24
CA CYS A 163 -6.33 -7.75 9.55
C CYS A 163 -5.30 -8.89 9.63
N GLN A 164 -5.33 -9.85 8.70
CA GLN A 164 -4.46 -11.03 8.77
C GLN A 164 -3.52 -11.18 7.58
N GLU A 165 -3.44 -10.17 6.71
CA GLU A 165 -2.58 -10.20 5.53
C GLU A 165 -2.83 -11.43 4.62
N GLY A 166 -4.03 -11.99 4.73
CA GLY A 166 -4.47 -13.14 3.95
C GLY A 166 -4.94 -12.72 2.56
N THR A 167 -4.67 -13.56 1.56
CA THR A 167 -5.26 -13.39 0.23
C THR A 167 -6.67 -13.94 0.23
N ILE A 168 -7.62 -13.21 -0.35
CA ILE A 168 -8.99 -13.66 -0.47
C ILE A 168 -9.14 -14.45 -1.78
N GLU A 169 -9.41 -15.75 -1.67
CA GLU A 169 -10.12 -16.48 -2.70
C GLU A 169 -11.62 -16.31 -2.40
N ARG A 170 -12.30 -15.37 -3.03
CA ARG A 170 -13.76 -15.37 -3.03
C ARG A 170 -14.23 -16.31 -4.13
N ASP A 171 -14.83 -17.43 -3.75
CA ASP A 171 -15.57 -18.29 -4.65
C ASP A 171 -16.61 -17.45 -5.39
N GLY A 172 -16.48 -17.33 -6.72
CA GLY A 172 -17.46 -16.69 -7.58
C GLY A 172 -17.02 -15.44 -8.34
N ALA A 173 -15.84 -14.89 -8.10
CA ALA A 173 -15.28 -13.84 -8.96
C ALA A 173 -14.35 -14.46 -10.02
N VAL A 174 -14.88 -15.38 -10.84
CA VAL A 174 -14.25 -15.78 -12.09
C VAL A 174 -14.70 -14.77 -13.15
N PHE A 175 -13.83 -13.85 -13.50
CA PHE A 175 -13.96 -13.02 -14.69
C PHE A 175 -12.79 -13.29 -15.62
#